data_d964f539bb3a044edcd69445d472b3f2
#
_entry.id   d964f539bb3a044edcd69445d472b3f2
#
_cell.length_a   1.000
_cell.length_b   1.000
_cell.length_c   1.000
_cell.angle_alpha   90.00
_cell.angle_beta   90.00
_cell.angle_gamma   90.00
#
_symmetry.space_group_name_H-M   'P 1'
#
loop_
_entity.id
_entity.type
_entity.pdbx_description
1 polymer ?
#
loop_
_entity_poly.entity_id
_entity_poly.type
_entity_poly.pdbx_seq_one_letter_code
_entity_poly.pdbx_strand_id
1 'polypeptide(L)'
;MAGVYSNFTNVSFSDYEFTLTFARVDFESEATEIPGVVVSRVNMSTQFMARFVEAVNDSWSKWQTREGIKNLPETPPGDAR
;
A
#
# COMPACT_ATOMS: atom_id res chain seq x y z
N MET A 1 7.25 16.86 -9.41
CA MET A 1 8.04 16.10 -8.43
C MET A 1 8.05 14.64 -8.78
N ALA A 2 9.21 14.04 -8.85
CA ALA A 2 9.32 12.60 -9.10
C ALA A 2 9.02 11.86 -7.80
N GLY A 3 8.37 10.73 -7.93
CA GLY A 3 8.11 9.90 -6.77
C GLY A 3 9.23 8.90 -6.55
N VAL A 4 9.10 8.15 -5.47
CA VAL A 4 9.99 7.03 -5.19
C VAL A 4 9.17 5.76 -5.18
N TYR A 5 9.79 4.67 -5.58
CA TYR A 5 9.13 3.38 -5.59
C TYR A 5 9.38 2.67 -4.26
N SER A 6 8.33 2.08 -3.71
CA SER A 6 8.43 1.31 -2.48
C SER A 6 7.57 0.06 -2.61
N ASN A 7 8.10 -1.06 -2.17
CA ASN A 7 7.32 -2.29 -2.12
C ASN A 7 7.27 -2.89 -0.72
N PHE A 8 7.65 -2.10 0.28
CA PHE A 8 7.59 -2.55 1.66
C PHE A 8 7.32 -1.35 2.55
N THR A 9 6.46 -1.52 3.53
CA THR A 9 6.14 -0.45 4.46
C THR A 9 6.05 -1.01 5.86
N ASN A 10 6.69 -0.32 6.79
CA ASN A 10 6.55 -0.60 8.21
C ASN A 10 5.82 0.57 8.83
N VAL A 11 4.81 0.27 9.65
CA VAL A 11 4.03 1.30 10.32
C VAL A 11 4.20 1.13 11.81
N SER A 12 4.61 2.18 12.48
CA SER A 12 4.74 2.19 13.94
C SER A 12 4.03 3.40 14.48
N PHE A 13 3.82 3.42 15.79
CA PHE A 13 3.08 4.53 16.40
C PHE A 13 3.51 4.76 17.82
N SER A 14 3.25 5.98 18.26
CA SER A 14 3.34 6.38 19.66
C SER A 14 1.98 6.96 20.06
N ASP A 15 1.94 7.58 21.24
CA ASP A 15 0.69 8.21 21.67
C ASP A 15 0.29 9.39 20.80
N TYR A 16 1.23 9.97 20.07
CA TYR A 16 0.99 11.24 19.40
C TYR A 16 1.13 11.18 17.89
N GLU A 17 1.80 10.17 17.37
CA GLU A 17 2.00 10.17 15.93
C GLU A 17 2.28 8.77 15.41
N PHE A 18 2.08 8.63 14.10
CA PHE A 18 2.43 7.43 13.37
C PHE A 18 3.65 7.70 12.52
N THR A 19 4.45 6.69 12.35
CA THR A 19 5.62 6.74 11.46
C THR A 19 5.48 5.65 10.42
N LEU A 20 5.49 6.06 9.17
CA LEU A 20 5.46 5.13 8.04
C LEU A 20 6.85 5.12 7.42
N THR A 21 7.47 3.96 7.39
CA THR A 21 8.79 3.81 6.79
C THR A 21 8.63 3.00 5.53
N PHE A 22 8.98 3.59 4.40
CA PHE A 22 8.85 2.96 3.09
C PHE A 22 10.21 2.48 2.64
N ALA A 23 10.25 1.29 2.07
CA ALA A 23 11.51 0.71 1.64
C ALA A 23 11.32 0.00 0.32
N ARG A 24 12.42 -0.15 -0.38
CA ARG A 24 12.46 -1.00 -1.57
C ARG A 24 13.27 -2.23 -1.22
N VAL A 25 12.67 -3.38 -1.37
CA VAL A 25 13.23 -4.65 -0.93
C VAL A 25 13.35 -5.55 -2.15
N ASP A 26 14.47 -6.27 -2.23
CA ASP A 26 14.71 -7.22 -3.32
C ASP A 26 14.29 -8.60 -2.84
N PHE A 27 13.04 -8.96 -3.11
CA PHE A 27 12.51 -10.23 -2.68
C PHE A 27 13.02 -11.41 -3.49
N GLU A 28 13.72 -11.15 -4.59
CA GLU A 28 14.25 -12.23 -5.41
C GLU A 28 15.69 -12.58 -5.07
N SER A 29 16.26 -11.88 -4.10
CA SER A 29 17.61 -12.16 -3.67
C SER A 29 17.68 -13.53 -3.00
N GLU A 30 18.76 -14.25 -3.25
CA GLU A 30 19.00 -15.52 -2.58
C GLU A 30 19.84 -15.35 -1.33
N ALA A 31 20.13 -14.13 -0.94
CA ALA A 31 20.91 -13.88 0.27
C ALA A 31 20.14 -14.32 1.50
N THR A 32 20.89 -14.64 2.56
CA THR A 32 20.28 -15.00 3.82
C THR A 32 19.40 -13.89 4.34
N GLU A 33 19.82 -12.65 4.17
CA GLU A 33 19.04 -11.49 4.53
C GLU A 33 18.56 -10.82 3.26
N ILE A 34 17.31 -10.40 3.28
CA ILE A 34 16.73 -9.73 2.11
C ILE A 34 17.24 -8.30 2.09
N PRO A 35 17.95 -7.90 1.02
CA PRO A 35 18.45 -6.53 0.95
C PRO A 35 17.32 -5.55 0.77
N GLY A 36 17.46 -4.40 1.40
CA GLY A 36 16.45 -3.37 1.32
C GLY A 36 17.06 -2.01 1.56
N VAL A 37 16.40 -1.00 1.03
CA VAL A 37 16.81 0.39 1.16
C VAL A 37 15.60 1.21 1.58
N VAL A 38 15.73 1.95 2.67
CA VAL A 38 14.68 2.87 3.08
C VAL A 38 14.69 4.04 2.10
N VAL A 39 13.54 4.30 1.51
CA VAL A 39 13.43 5.36 0.51
C VAL A 39 12.71 6.58 1.05
N SER A 40 11.91 6.44 2.10
CA SER A 40 11.20 7.57 2.68
C SER A 40 10.67 7.21 4.05
N ARG A 41 10.57 8.21 4.91
CA ARG A 41 9.95 8.04 6.21
C ARG A 41 9.04 9.23 6.46
N VAL A 42 7.79 8.97 6.80
CA VAL A 42 6.79 9.99 6.96
C VAL A 42 6.20 9.89 8.35
N ASN A 43 6.20 10.99 9.07
CA ASN A 43 5.56 11.08 10.37
C ASN A 43 4.27 11.86 10.23
N MET A 44 3.22 11.41 10.88
CA MET A 44 1.95 12.09 10.80
C MET A 44 1.22 11.99 12.13
N SER A 45 0.37 12.97 12.40
CA SER A 45 -0.41 12.96 13.62
C SER A 45 -1.42 11.83 13.57
N THR A 46 -1.91 11.43 14.76
CA THR A 46 -2.93 10.39 14.82
C THR A 46 -4.20 10.83 14.10
N GLN A 47 -4.55 12.12 14.19
CA GLN A 47 -5.74 12.62 13.53
C GLN A 47 -5.59 12.55 12.01
N PHE A 48 -4.42 12.92 11.51
CA PHE A 48 -4.21 12.84 10.06
C PHE A 48 -4.15 11.39 9.60
N MET A 49 -3.60 10.51 10.43
CA MET A 49 -3.54 9.09 10.07
C MET A 49 -4.93 8.53 9.77
N ALA A 50 -5.91 8.92 10.56
CA ALA A 50 -7.28 8.46 10.31
C ALA A 50 -7.75 8.87 8.93
N ARG A 51 -7.48 10.11 8.53
CA ARG A 51 -7.86 10.59 7.21
C ARG A 51 -7.06 9.92 6.12
N PHE A 52 -5.79 9.67 6.39
CA PHE A 52 -4.93 9.02 5.41
C PHE A 52 -5.44 7.61 5.11
N VAL A 53 -5.80 6.86 6.15
CA VAL A 53 -6.34 5.51 5.96
C VAL A 53 -7.61 5.55 5.12
N GLU A 54 -8.49 6.52 5.39
CA GLU A 54 -9.71 6.65 4.61
C GLU A 54 -9.42 6.93 3.14
N ALA A 55 -8.47 7.83 2.90
CA ALA A 55 -8.13 8.18 1.52
C ALA A 55 -7.55 7.00 0.78
N VAL A 56 -6.68 6.23 1.43
CA VAL A 56 -6.08 5.05 0.82
C VAL A 56 -7.15 4.02 0.52
N ASN A 57 -8.03 3.76 1.48
CA ASN A 57 -9.10 2.80 1.28
C ASN A 57 -10.03 3.20 0.15
N ASP A 58 -10.35 4.49 0.06
CA ASP A 58 -11.22 4.98 -1.00
C ASP A 58 -10.59 4.74 -2.37
N SER A 59 -9.33 5.08 -2.52
CA SER A 59 -8.64 4.89 -3.79
C SER A 59 -8.50 3.42 -4.13
N TRP A 60 -8.19 2.61 -3.14
CA TRP A 60 -8.07 1.17 -3.35
C TRP A 60 -9.39 0.57 -3.82
N SER A 61 -10.50 0.99 -3.19
CA SER A 61 -11.82 0.51 -3.56
C SER A 61 -12.18 0.92 -4.98
N LYS A 62 -11.85 2.15 -5.34
CA LYS A 62 -12.14 2.61 -6.70
C LYS A 62 -11.34 1.83 -7.72
N TRP A 63 -10.09 1.57 -7.42
CA TRP A 63 -9.26 0.78 -8.32
C TRP A 63 -9.82 -0.64 -8.48
N GLN A 64 -10.22 -1.26 -7.37
CA GLN A 64 -10.79 -2.60 -7.42
C GLN A 64 -12.05 -2.64 -8.26
N THR A 65 -12.90 -1.64 -8.11
CA THR A 65 -14.14 -1.57 -8.88
C THR A 65 -13.82 -1.43 -10.37
N ARG A 66 -12.88 -0.56 -10.70
CA ARG A 66 -12.50 -0.38 -12.09
C ARG A 66 -11.92 -1.66 -12.69
N GLU A 67 -11.03 -2.32 -11.96
CA GLU A 67 -10.43 -3.55 -12.46
C GLU A 67 -11.45 -4.68 -12.55
N GLY A 68 -12.39 -4.72 -11.61
CA GLY A 68 -13.46 -5.69 -11.67
C GLY A 68 -14.32 -5.52 -12.91
N ILE A 69 -14.64 -4.26 -13.23
CA ILE A 69 -15.43 -3.99 -14.43
C ILE A 69 -14.65 -4.34 -15.69
N LYS A 70 -13.35 -4.00 -15.72
CA LYS A 70 -12.53 -4.31 -16.88
C LYS A 70 -12.43 -5.80 -17.14
N ASN A 71 -12.46 -6.58 -16.07
CA ASN A 71 -12.22 -8.01 -16.18
C ASN A 71 -13.48 -8.84 -16.02
N LEU A 72 -14.64 -8.22 -16.18
CA LEU A 72 -15.89 -8.96 -16.11
C LEU A 72 -15.93 -10.01 -17.20
N PRO A 73 -16.34 -11.23 -16.89
CA PRO A 73 -16.50 -12.24 -17.91
C PRO A 73 -17.68 -11.89 -18.82
N GLU A 74 -17.62 -12.36 -20.03
CA GLU A 74 -18.70 -12.10 -20.97
C GLU A 74 -19.95 -12.87 -20.60
N THR A 75 -19.79 -14.03 -20.02
CA THR A 75 -20.94 -14.77 -19.54
C THR A 75 -21.24 -14.35 -18.11
N PRO A 76 -22.51 -14.36 -17.73
CA PRO A 76 -22.84 -13.98 -16.36
C PRO A 76 -22.12 -14.87 -15.36
N PRO A 77 -21.69 -14.30 -14.26
CA PRO A 77 -20.96 -15.08 -13.25
C PRO A 77 -21.90 -15.81 -12.32
N GLY A 78 -22.92 -16.39 -12.81
CA GLY A 78 -23.82 -17.16 -11.98
C GLY A 78 -23.12 -18.26 -11.25
N ASP A 79 -21.98 -18.64 -11.79
CA ASP A 79 -21.19 -19.66 -11.16
C ASP A 79 -20.13 -19.07 -10.27
N ALA A 80 -20.07 -17.80 -10.22
CA ALA A 80 -18.94 -17.21 -9.62
C ALA A 80 -19.01 -17.24 -8.17
N ARG A 81 -19.71 -17.50 -7.78
CA ARG A 81 -19.45 -17.42 -6.53
C ARG A 81 -19.94 -17.31 -5.77
#